data_fa062638c972e3124d2050a5aea637b7
#
_entry.id   fa062638c972e3124d2050a5aea637b7
#
_cell.length_a   1.000
_cell.length_b   1.000
_cell.length_c   1.000
_cell.angle_alpha   90.00
_cell.angle_beta   90.00
_cell.angle_gamma   90.00
#
_symmetry.space_group_name_H-M   'P 1'
#
loop_
_entity.id
_entity.type
_entity.pdbx_description
1 polymer ?
#
loop_
_entity_poly.entity_id
_entity_poly.type
_entity_poly.pdbx_seq_one_letter_code
_entity_poly.pdbx_strand_id
1 'polypeptide(L)'
;MTPQEGAYTQCLRKKLVDAFDICKLFYYIIYMFKYEVIHTCKQTGARVGRLTTPHGEIITPVYMPVGTNAGVKGLTPEQVKETGAQIVLSNTYHLYLRPGSDIVERAGGLHRFMNWDRPILTDSGGFQVFSLSSMRKVTDDGVKFSSYYDGSPHYLTPEAAIKIEEQLGADIIMAFDECTAAGTNYRKSAGAMQRTLSWLERCVKAHTREDQMLFPIVQGNLYEDLRIESVKATAPFAKCGMAIGGLSVGEPKEVMYKMLDVIRPYYPQNQPIYLMGVGSPDCIVEGVLRGIDMFDCVLATRMARNGAAFTRRGNITVRNGAYKEDFSPVEEGCDCYCCRNYTRAYVRHMLNVGEIGGGQLLSIHNIRHLTKLTEDIRAAIMEDRFGDFVENFRKGYDWKVKG
;
A
#
# COMPACT_ATOMS: atom_id res chain seq x y z
N MET A 1 58.45 -17.18 -17.68
CA MET A 1 57.02 -17.52 -17.43
C MET A 1 56.54 -18.41 -18.56
N THR A 2 56.18 -19.63 -18.25
CA THR A 2 55.66 -20.57 -19.26
C THR A 2 54.24 -20.19 -19.67
N PRO A 3 53.78 -20.52 -20.88
CA PRO A 3 52.40 -20.23 -21.31
C PRO A 3 51.33 -20.78 -20.38
N GLN A 4 51.63 -21.80 -19.57
CA GLN A 4 50.73 -22.39 -18.56
C GLN A 4 50.58 -21.52 -17.30
N GLU A 5 51.63 -20.82 -16.85
CA GLU A 5 51.54 -19.91 -15.69
C GLU A 5 50.72 -18.67 -16.00
N GLY A 6 50.75 -18.18 -17.25
CA GLY A 6 49.92 -17.06 -17.68
C GLY A 6 48.41 -17.39 -17.70
N ALA A 7 48.05 -18.60 -18.17
CA ALA A 7 46.66 -19.06 -18.22
C ALA A 7 46.06 -19.30 -16.81
N TYR A 8 46.90 -19.83 -15.89
CA TYR A 8 46.46 -20.05 -14.48
C TYR A 8 46.24 -18.74 -13.74
N THR A 9 47.11 -17.76 -13.95
CA THR A 9 46.98 -16.41 -13.35
C THR A 9 45.80 -15.65 -13.91
N GLN A 10 45.47 -15.82 -15.18
CA GLN A 10 44.33 -15.21 -15.83
C GLN A 10 42.99 -15.85 -15.36
N CYS A 11 42.98 -17.17 -15.17
CA CYS A 11 41.83 -17.91 -14.61
C CYS A 11 41.58 -17.54 -13.14
N LEU A 12 42.62 -17.40 -12.31
CA LEU A 12 42.53 -16.96 -10.92
C LEU A 12 42.04 -15.51 -10.79
N ARG A 13 42.54 -14.61 -11.67
CA ARG A 13 42.06 -13.22 -11.72
C ARG A 13 40.58 -13.14 -12.10
N LYS A 14 40.14 -13.93 -13.10
CA LYS A 14 38.73 -13.98 -13.50
C LYS A 14 37.85 -14.52 -12.36
N LYS A 15 38.24 -15.60 -11.67
CA LYS A 15 37.51 -16.14 -10.50
C LYS A 15 37.51 -15.18 -9.30
N LEU A 16 38.56 -14.41 -9.09
CA LEU A 16 38.60 -13.39 -8.02
C LEU A 16 37.72 -12.17 -8.35
N VAL A 17 37.66 -11.76 -9.62
CA VAL A 17 36.76 -10.69 -10.08
C VAL A 17 35.30 -11.17 -9.94
N ASP A 18 34.98 -12.39 -10.40
CA ASP A 18 33.64 -12.96 -10.26
C ASP A 18 33.23 -13.12 -8.80
N ALA A 19 34.16 -13.54 -7.90
CA ALA A 19 33.88 -13.63 -6.46
C ALA A 19 33.72 -12.25 -5.80
N PHE A 20 34.48 -11.26 -6.23
CA PHE A 20 34.38 -9.90 -5.70
C PHE A 20 33.10 -9.20 -6.19
N ASP A 21 32.66 -9.47 -7.41
CA ASP A 21 31.39 -9.00 -7.95
C ASP A 21 30.21 -9.71 -7.29
N ILE A 22 30.30 -11.02 -7.00
CA ILE A 22 29.31 -11.77 -6.22
C ILE A 22 29.23 -11.23 -4.79
N CYS A 23 30.36 -10.98 -4.11
CA CYS A 23 30.35 -10.37 -2.78
C CYS A 23 29.80 -8.93 -2.78
N LYS A 24 30.14 -8.12 -3.79
CA LYS A 24 29.54 -6.80 -3.98
C LYS A 24 28.04 -6.89 -4.26
N LEU A 25 27.64 -7.83 -5.10
CA LEU A 25 26.23 -8.07 -5.41
C LEU A 25 25.46 -8.51 -4.17
N PHE A 26 25.99 -9.46 -3.36
CA PHE A 26 25.43 -9.86 -2.07
C PHE A 26 25.40 -8.71 -1.07
N TYR A 27 26.46 -7.91 -1.00
CA TYR A 27 26.52 -6.73 -0.15
C TYR A 27 25.48 -5.68 -0.60
N TYR A 28 25.35 -5.46 -1.92
CA TYR A 28 24.38 -4.53 -2.51
C TYR A 28 22.93 -4.99 -2.25
N ILE A 29 22.64 -6.30 -2.41
CA ILE A 29 21.31 -6.88 -2.18
C ILE A 29 20.93 -6.80 -0.69
N ILE A 30 21.86 -7.08 0.24
CA ILE A 30 21.62 -7.00 1.69
C ILE A 30 21.36 -5.55 2.14
N TYR A 31 21.89 -4.55 1.41
CA TYR A 31 21.67 -3.14 1.73
C TYR A 31 20.54 -2.48 0.93
N MET A 32 20.11 -3.07 -0.20
CA MET A 32 19.03 -2.52 -1.02
C MET A 32 17.65 -2.62 -0.38
N PHE A 33 17.43 -3.69 0.39
CA PHE A 33 16.14 -3.94 1.05
C PHE A 33 16.36 -4.28 2.51
N LYS A 34 16.24 -3.29 3.37
CA LYS A 34 16.39 -3.47 4.81
C LYS A 34 15.21 -2.83 5.52
N TYR A 35 14.55 -3.60 6.39
CA TYR A 35 13.67 -3.01 7.38
C TYR A 35 14.38 -2.99 8.74
N GLU A 36 14.38 -1.83 9.39
CA GLU A 36 15.00 -1.61 10.68
C GLU A 36 13.98 -0.98 11.63
N VAL A 37 13.72 -1.62 12.75
CA VAL A 37 12.91 -1.04 13.84
C VAL A 37 13.76 0.01 14.55
N ILE A 38 13.37 1.29 14.42
CA ILE A 38 14.06 2.43 15.03
C ILE A 38 13.70 2.53 16.52
N HIS A 39 12.40 2.39 16.83
CA HIS A 39 11.89 2.48 18.20
C HIS A 39 10.60 1.68 18.35
N THR A 40 10.41 1.10 19.54
CA THR A 40 9.18 0.42 19.94
C THR A 40 8.60 1.12 21.16
N CYS A 41 7.39 1.61 21.08
CA CYS A 41 6.70 2.33 22.15
C CYS A 41 6.46 1.41 23.35
N LYS A 42 6.92 1.83 24.53
CA LYS A 42 6.78 1.07 25.79
C LYS A 42 5.32 0.91 26.24
N GLN A 43 4.44 1.88 25.93
CA GLN A 43 3.03 1.80 26.32
C GLN A 43 2.23 0.77 25.50
N THR A 44 2.56 0.58 24.22
CA THR A 44 1.67 -0.15 23.29
C THR A 44 2.35 -1.26 22.50
N GLY A 45 3.68 -1.24 22.39
CA GLY A 45 4.43 -2.11 21.49
C GLY A 45 4.29 -1.72 20.00
N ALA A 46 3.64 -0.60 19.66
CA ALA A 46 3.68 -0.02 18.32
C ALA A 46 5.10 0.47 18.00
N ARG A 47 5.47 0.46 16.72
CA ARG A 47 6.87 0.70 16.33
C ARG A 47 7.01 1.76 15.24
N VAL A 48 8.14 2.47 15.26
CA VAL A 48 8.66 3.24 14.14
C VAL A 48 9.74 2.40 13.48
N GLY A 49 9.65 2.25 12.17
CA GLY A 49 10.64 1.51 11.38
C GLY A 49 11.10 2.29 10.16
N ARG A 50 12.20 1.85 9.58
CA ARG A 50 12.76 2.35 8.32
C ARG A 50 12.83 1.21 7.33
N LEU A 51 12.18 1.36 6.18
CA LEU A 51 12.29 0.46 5.04
C LEU A 51 13.10 1.14 3.96
N THR A 52 14.25 0.58 3.60
CA THR A 52 15.10 1.06 2.51
C THR A 52 14.66 0.41 1.21
N THR A 53 14.54 1.21 0.14
CA THR A 53 14.22 0.76 -1.23
C THR A 53 15.19 1.41 -2.23
N PRO A 54 15.23 0.93 -3.48
CA PRO A 54 16.05 1.55 -4.53
C PRO A 54 15.74 3.05 -4.77
N HIS A 55 14.49 3.46 -4.54
CA HIS A 55 14.03 4.84 -4.76
C HIS A 55 13.86 5.65 -3.47
N GLY A 56 14.48 5.23 -2.37
CA GLY A 56 14.52 5.98 -1.12
C GLY A 56 14.01 5.22 0.10
N GLU A 57 13.98 5.93 1.22
CA GLU A 57 13.56 5.37 2.51
C GLU A 57 12.09 5.66 2.79
N ILE A 58 11.44 4.71 3.47
CA ILE A 58 10.07 4.83 3.98
C ILE A 58 10.12 4.71 5.49
N ILE A 59 9.66 5.74 6.20
CA ILE A 59 9.54 5.72 7.66
C ILE A 59 8.12 5.31 8.03
N THR A 60 7.99 4.16 8.66
CA THR A 60 6.70 3.61 9.09
C THR A 60 6.33 4.05 10.52
N PRO A 61 5.04 4.11 10.89
CA PRO A 61 3.86 3.89 10.08
C PRO A 61 3.70 4.88 8.94
N VAL A 62 3.18 4.43 7.79
CA VAL A 62 3.05 5.25 6.59
C VAL A 62 1.69 5.05 5.90
N TYR A 63 1.13 6.12 5.36
CA TYR A 63 -0.01 6.11 4.45
C TYR A 63 0.46 6.27 3.00
N MET A 64 -0.05 5.44 2.11
CA MET A 64 0.24 5.44 0.68
C MET A 64 -0.94 6.00 -0.12
N PRO A 65 -0.83 7.17 -0.75
CA PRO A 65 -1.83 7.64 -1.71
C PRO A 65 -1.94 6.68 -2.89
N VAL A 66 -3.20 6.41 -3.33
CA VAL A 66 -3.45 5.46 -4.42
C VAL A 66 -3.46 6.18 -5.77
N GLY A 67 -2.52 5.80 -6.61
CA GLY A 67 -2.38 6.21 -8.01
C GLY A 67 -2.82 5.10 -8.97
N THR A 68 -4.10 4.77 -9.04
CA THR A 68 -4.68 3.62 -9.73
C THR A 68 -4.16 3.38 -11.16
N ASN A 69 -4.02 4.43 -11.96
CA ASN A 69 -3.57 4.38 -13.36
C ASN A 69 -2.25 5.16 -13.53
N ALA A 70 -1.25 4.87 -12.71
CA ALA A 70 0.01 5.63 -12.66
C ALA A 70 -0.20 7.13 -12.36
N GLY A 71 -1.20 7.45 -11.51
CA GLY A 71 -1.47 8.83 -11.12
C GLY A 71 -2.50 8.93 -10.01
N VAL A 72 -2.20 9.70 -8.98
CA VAL A 72 -3.16 10.04 -7.92
C VAL A 72 -4.21 10.98 -8.51
N LYS A 73 -5.47 10.59 -8.42
CA LYS A 73 -6.54 11.26 -9.16
C LYS A 73 -6.62 12.78 -8.94
N GLY A 74 -6.42 13.53 -10.02
CA GLY A 74 -6.50 15.00 -10.05
C GLY A 74 -5.28 15.71 -9.50
N LEU A 75 -4.18 15.01 -9.23
CA LEU A 75 -2.94 15.58 -8.70
C LEU A 75 -1.75 15.24 -9.60
N THR A 76 -0.81 16.18 -9.72
CA THR A 76 0.50 15.91 -10.28
C THR A 76 1.40 15.23 -9.24
N PRO A 77 2.47 14.53 -9.65
CA PRO A 77 3.46 13.96 -8.73
C PRO A 77 4.03 14.99 -7.74
N GLU A 78 4.30 16.21 -8.19
CA GLU A 78 4.81 17.31 -7.36
C GLU A 78 3.82 17.66 -6.25
N GLN A 79 2.54 17.80 -6.57
CA GLN A 79 1.49 18.05 -5.59
C GLN A 79 1.35 16.90 -4.57
N VAL A 80 1.53 15.66 -5.01
CA VAL A 80 1.54 14.51 -4.10
C VAL A 80 2.77 14.55 -3.19
N LYS A 81 3.95 14.90 -3.71
CA LYS A 81 5.18 15.07 -2.90
C LYS A 81 5.02 16.15 -1.83
N GLU A 82 4.38 17.27 -2.17
CA GLU A 82 4.10 18.38 -1.23
C GLU A 82 3.18 17.98 -0.08
N THR A 83 2.37 16.93 -0.22
CA THR A 83 1.57 16.41 0.91
C THR A 83 2.38 15.61 1.92
N GLY A 84 3.67 15.39 1.71
CA GLY A 84 4.53 14.56 2.56
C GLY A 84 4.44 13.06 2.26
N ALA A 85 3.81 12.66 1.14
CA ALA A 85 3.77 11.26 0.72
C ALA A 85 5.17 10.72 0.44
N GLN A 86 5.55 9.63 1.11
CA GLN A 86 6.85 8.98 0.96
C GLN A 86 6.84 7.90 -0.14
N ILE A 87 5.69 7.31 -0.39
CA ILE A 87 5.43 6.19 -1.29
C ILE A 87 4.04 6.35 -1.88
N VAL A 88 3.81 5.86 -3.10
CA VAL A 88 2.48 5.74 -3.71
C VAL A 88 2.17 4.30 -4.07
N LEU A 89 0.88 3.97 -4.15
CA LEU A 89 0.42 2.67 -4.63
C LEU A 89 -0.16 2.82 -6.04
N SER A 90 0.18 1.90 -6.95
CA SER A 90 -0.44 1.77 -8.27
C SER A 90 -1.07 0.38 -8.44
N ASN A 91 -2.13 0.29 -9.28
CA ASN A 91 -2.87 -0.96 -9.42
C ASN A 91 -2.45 -1.74 -10.67
N THR A 92 -1.90 -2.92 -10.48
CA THR A 92 -1.43 -3.82 -11.53
C THR A 92 -2.53 -4.18 -12.53
N TYR A 93 -3.73 -4.52 -12.07
CA TYR A 93 -4.86 -4.86 -12.94
C TYR A 93 -5.21 -3.74 -13.94
N HIS A 94 -5.30 -2.49 -13.47
CA HIS A 94 -5.64 -1.36 -14.31
C HIS A 94 -4.54 -1.05 -15.33
N LEU A 95 -3.28 -1.09 -14.90
CA LEU A 95 -2.13 -0.81 -15.75
C LEU A 95 -1.87 -1.94 -16.76
N TYR A 96 -2.15 -3.18 -16.41
CA TYR A 96 -2.13 -4.31 -17.33
C TYR A 96 -3.15 -4.15 -18.46
N LEU A 97 -4.39 -3.74 -18.15
CA LEU A 97 -5.42 -3.52 -19.15
C LEU A 97 -5.18 -2.23 -19.95
N ARG A 98 -4.69 -1.17 -19.31
CA ARG A 98 -4.38 0.13 -19.93
C ARG A 98 -3.29 0.89 -19.16
N PRO A 99 -2.21 1.28 -19.81
CA PRO A 99 -1.93 1.20 -21.26
C PRO A 99 -1.40 -0.18 -21.70
N GLY A 100 -1.12 -1.11 -20.79
CA GLY A 100 -0.40 -2.36 -20.95
C GLY A 100 0.96 -2.29 -20.26
N SER A 101 1.36 -3.35 -19.56
CA SER A 101 2.62 -3.39 -18.81
C SER A 101 3.86 -3.30 -19.71
N ASP A 102 3.76 -3.81 -20.95
CA ASP A 102 4.81 -3.71 -21.95
C ASP A 102 5.08 -2.26 -22.41
N ILE A 103 4.05 -1.41 -22.44
CA ILE A 103 4.20 0.02 -22.74
C ILE A 103 4.91 0.72 -21.59
N VAL A 104 4.54 0.42 -20.34
CA VAL A 104 5.17 0.98 -19.15
C VAL A 104 6.64 0.56 -19.06
N GLU A 105 6.94 -0.73 -19.32
CA GLU A 105 8.31 -1.25 -19.36
C GLU A 105 9.17 -0.49 -20.39
N ARG A 106 8.68 -0.31 -21.63
CA ARG A 106 9.38 0.45 -22.68
C ARG A 106 9.56 1.93 -22.33
N ALA A 107 8.70 2.49 -21.49
CA ALA A 107 8.84 3.85 -20.97
C ALA A 107 9.90 3.96 -19.85
N GLY A 108 10.45 2.83 -19.38
CA GLY A 108 11.45 2.75 -18.31
C GLY A 108 10.86 2.50 -16.93
N GLY A 109 9.70 1.82 -16.86
CA GLY A 109 8.99 1.50 -15.63
C GLY A 109 8.11 2.64 -15.11
N LEU A 110 7.35 2.36 -14.05
CA LEU A 110 6.37 3.31 -13.48
C LEU A 110 7.02 4.61 -13.00
N HIS A 111 8.19 4.56 -12.39
CA HIS A 111 8.88 5.74 -11.89
C HIS A 111 9.08 6.77 -12.99
N ARG A 112 9.61 6.33 -14.14
CA ARG A 112 9.82 7.20 -15.29
C ARG A 112 8.52 7.57 -16.00
N PHE A 113 7.60 6.61 -16.14
CA PHE A 113 6.33 6.78 -16.82
C PHE A 113 5.45 7.85 -16.16
N MET A 114 5.42 7.90 -14.81
CA MET A 114 4.61 8.86 -14.05
C MET A 114 5.41 10.02 -13.44
N ASN A 115 6.70 10.13 -13.72
CA ASN A 115 7.60 11.16 -13.14
C ASN A 115 7.62 11.15 -11.60
N TRP A 116 7.70 9.94 -11.01
CA TRP A 116 7.75 9.76 -9.57
C TRP A 116 9.09 9.16 -9.14
N ASP A 117 9.87 9.89 -8.34
CA ASP A 117 11.24 9.54 -7.94
C ASP A 117 11.35 8.92 -6.54
N ARG A 118 10.21 8.62 -5.90
CA ARG A 118 10.12 7.97 -4.59
C ARG A 118 9.60 6.53 -4.74
N PRO A 119 9.62 5.73 -3.65
CA PRO A 119 9.11 4.37 -3.69
C PRO A 119 7.70 4.22 -4.28
N ILE A 120 7.49 3.10 -4.98
CA ILE A 120 6.19 2.67 -5.52
C ILE A 120 5.90 1.26 -5.02
N LEU A 121 4.64 1.02 -4.62
CA LEU A 121 4.10 -0.32 -4.42
C LEU A 121 3.06 -0.60 -5.52
N THR A 122 3.10 -1.79 -6.13
CA THR A 122 2.00 -2.29 -6.97
C THR A 122 1.26 -3.42 -6.25
N ASP A 123 -0.08 -3.40 -6.32
CA ASP A 123 -0.89 -4.53 -5.84
C ASP A 123 -0.84 -5.71 -6.82
N SER A 124 -1.28 -6.90 -6.39
CA SER A 124 -1.30 -8.12 -7.22
C SER A 124 -2.29 -8.07 -8.40
N GLY A 125 -3.23 -7.14 -8.38
CA GLY A 125 -4.39 -7.12 -9.28
C GLY A 125 -5.50 -8.11 -8.90
N GLY A 126 -5.27 -9.00 -7.93
CA GLY A 126 -6.22 -10.04 -7.50
C GLY A 126 -7.57 -9.45 -7.07
N PHE A 127 -7.58 -8.49 -6.16
CA PHE A 127 -8.81 -7.87 -5.68
C PHE A 127 -9.64 -7.24 -6.81
N GLN A 128 -9.04 -6.59 -7.78
CA GLN A 128 -9.75 -5.93 -8.89
C GLN A 128 -10.37 -6.97 -9.84
N VAL A 129 -9.69 -8.08 -10.10
CA VAL A 129 -10.26 -9.21 -10.84
C VAL A 129 -11.50 -9.74 -10.12
N PHE A 130 -11.47 -9.83 -8.77
CA PHE A 130 -12.60 -10.31 -7.99
C PHE A 130 -13.72 -9.29 -7.84
N SER A 131 -13.43 -8.00 -7.78
CA SER A 131 -14.43 -6.95 -7.54
C SER A 131 -15.05 -6.35 -8.79
N LEU A 132 -14.31 -6.27 -9.91
CA LEU A 132 -14.71 -5.55 -11.13
C LEU A 132 -15.16 -6.48 -12.26
N SER A 133 -14.76 -7.75 -12.27
CA SER A 133 -15.13 -8.67 -13.33
C SER A 133 -16.45 -9.39 -13.00
N SER A 134 -17.48 -9.15 -13.80
CA SER A 134 -18.78 -9.82 -13.69
C SER A 134 -18.71 -11.28 -14.14
N MET A 135 -17.80 -11.62 -15.06
CA MET A 135 -17.55 -12.96 -15.57
C MET A 135 -16.10 -13.35 -15.26
N ARG A 136 -15.94 -14.11 -14.18
CA ARG A 136 -14.63 -14.68 -13.80
C ARG A 136 -14.77 -16.16 -13.48
N LYS A 137 -13.75 -16.92 -13.82
CA LYS A 137 -13.59 -18.32 -13.44
C LYS A 137 -12.24 -18.50 -12.76
N VAL A 138 -12.30 -18.83 -11.46
CA VAL A 138 -11.11 -19.15 -10.65
C VAL A 138 -10.84 -20.65 -10.77
N THR A 139 -9.59 -21.00 -10.97
CA THR A 139 -9.06 -22.38 -10.97
C THR A 139 -7.79 -22.42 -10.12
N ASP A 140 -7.24 -23.56 -9.84
CA ASP A 140 -5.97 -23.65 -9.10
C ASP A 140 -4.79 -23.11 -9.92
N ASP A 141 -4.91 -23.04 -11.24
CA ASP A 141 -3.87 -22.49 -12.12
C ASP A 141 -3.90 -20.97 -12.23
N GLY A 142 -5.05 -20.33 -12.01
CA GLY A 142 -5.20 -18.88 -12.16
C GLY A 142 -6.66 -18.47 -12.40
N VAL A 143 -6.86 -17.23 -12.87
CA VAL A 143 -8.17 -16.61 -13.04
C VAL A 143 -8.41 -16.19 -14.48
N LYS A 144 -9.46 -16.72 -15.09
CA LYS A 144 -10.00 -16.25 -16.39
C LYS A 144 -11.04 -15.17 -16.12
N PHE A 145 -10.95 -14.05 -16.83
CA PHE A 145 -11.90 -12.94 -16.68
C PHE A 145 -12.04 -12.16 -18.00
N SER A 146 -13.09 -11.34 -18.08
CA SER A 146 -13.28 -10.41 -19.18
C SER A 146 -12.94 -8.98 -18.74
N SER A 147 -12.20 -8.25 -19.58
CA SER A 147 -11.89 -6.84 -19.37
C SER A 147 -13.18 -6.01 -19.29
N TYR A 148 -13.26 -5.13 -18.29
CA TYR A 148 -14.40 -4.22 -18.16
C TYR A 148 -14.35 -3.05 -19.15
N TYR A 149 -13.24 -2.85 -19.88
CA TYR A 149 -13.11 -1.81 -20.90
C TYR A 149 -13.72 -2.21 -22.23
N ASP A 150 -13.45 -3.44 -22.69
CA ASP A 150 -13.75 -3.88 -24.05
C ASP A 150 -14.29 -5.32 -24.11
N GLY A 151 -14.43 -5.99 -22.97
CA GLY A 151 -14.92 -7.36 -22.90
C GLY A 151 -13.92 -8.43 -23.34
N SER A 152 -12.68 -8.07 -23.69
CA SER A 152 -11.65 -9.02 -24.11
C SER A 152 -11.36 -10.06 -23.03
N PRO A 153 -11.13 -11.34 -23.43
CA PRO A 153 -10.81 -12.40 -22.47
C PRO A 153 -9.35 -12.32 -22.03
N HIS A 154 -9.14 -12.45 -20.73
CA HIS A 154 -7.82 -12.49 -20.10
C HIS A 154 -7.66 -13.72 -19.23
N TYR A 155 -6.42 -14.17 -19.07
CA TYR A 155 -6.05 -15.24 -18.15
C TYR A 155 -4.84 -14.82 -17.34
N LEU A 156 -5.03 -14.67 -16.03
CA LEU A 156 -3.99 -14.26 -15.10
C LEU A 156 -3.61 -15.46 -14.23
N THR A 157 -2.36 -15.87 -14.31
CA THR A 157 -1.74 -16.87 -13.44
C THR A 157 -0.78 -16.16 -12.48
N PRO A 158 -0.32 -16.80 -11.39
CA PRO A 158 0.71 -16.22 -10.53
C PRO A 158 1.95 -15.76 -11.29
N GLU A 159 2.44 -16.56 -12.23
CA GLU A 159 3.61 -16.22 -13.06
C GLU A 159 3.34 -15.00 -13.97
N ALA A 160 2.13 -14.92 -14.54
CA ALA A 160 1.74 -13.78 -15.37
C ALA A 160 1.62 -12.50 -14.54
N ALA A 161 1.06 -12.59 -13.33
CA ALA A 161 0.96 -11.44 -12.42
C ALA A 161 2.35 -10.90 -12.05
N ILE A 162 3.27 -11.78 -11.63
CA ILE A 162 4.65 -11.40 -11.31
C ILE A 162 5.34 -10.78 -12.52
N LYS A 163 5.22 -11.38 -13.71
CA LYS A 163 5.80 -10.81 -14.94
C LYS A 163 5.28 -9.38 -15.21
N ILE A 164 3.99 -9.14 -15.03
CA ILE A 164 3.38 -7.82 -15.20
C ILE A 164 3.97 -6.83 -14.18
N GLU A 165 4.08 -7.21 -12.91
CA GLU A 165 4.63 -6.35 -11.87
C GLU A 165 6.13 -6.09 -12.06
N GLU A 166 6.90 -7.06 -12.56
CA GLU A 166 8.30 -6.87 -12.96
C GLU A 166 8.42 -5.85 -14.10
N GLN A 167 7.54 -5.90 -15.11
CA GLN A 167 7.48 -4.93 -16.19
C GLN A 167 7.09 -3.53 -15.72
N LEU A 168 6.17 -3.44 -14.76
CA LEU A 168 5.78 -2.16 -14.14
C LEU A 168 6.94 -1.52 -13.36
N GLY A 169 7.82 -2.31 -12.76
CA GLY A 169 9.07 -1.84 -12.14
C GLY A 169 8.87 -1.08 -10.83
N ALA A 170 7.88 -1.45 -10.01
CA ALA A 170 7.71 -0.92 -8.66
C ALA A 170 8.77 -1.47 -7.69
N ASP A 171 9.05 -0.77 -6.58
CA ASP A 171 9.97 -1.24 -5.53
C ASP A 171 9.38 -2.41 -4.73
N ILE A 172 8.08 -2.36 -4.49
CA ILE A 172 7.33 -3.38 -3.73
C ILE A 172 6.25 -3.94 -4.64
N ILE A 173 6.21 -5.26 -4.78
CA ILE A 173 5.19 -5.99 -5.52
C ILE A 173 4.50 -6.99 -4.61
N MET A 174 3.28 -7.40 -4.98
CA MET A 174 2.45 -8.27 -4.16
C MET A 174 2.28 -9.64 -4.78
N ALA A 175 2.34 -10.70 -3.98
CA ALA A 175 2.00 -12.04 -4.48
C ALA A 175 0.54 -12.10 -4.93
N PHE A 176 0.27 -12.83 -6.02
CA PHE A 176 -1.09 -13.00 -6.53
C PHE A 176 -1.94 -13.80 -5.53
N ASP A 177 -3.13 -13.29 -5.19
CA ASP A 177 -3.98 -13.82 -4.15
C ASP A 177 -5.46 -13.93 -4.56
N GLU A 178 -6.24 -14.72 -3.83
CA GLU A 178 -7.69 -14.78 -3.96
C GLU A 178 -8.37 -14.13 -2.75
N CYS A 179 -8.84 -12.90 -2.93
CA CYS A 179 -9.65 -12.22 -1.95
C CYS A 179 -11.11 -12.69 -2.03
N THR A 180 -11.76 -12.93 -0.88
CA THR A 180 -13.18 -13.27 -0.79
C THR A 180 -13.97 -12.18 -0.08
N ALA A 181 -15.23 -11.97 -0.48
CA ALA A 181 -16.11 -11.01 0.18
C ALA A 181 -16.39 -11.40 1.64
N ALA A 182 -16.62 -10.42 2.52
CA ALA A 182 -17.08 -10.66 3.87
C ALA A 182 -18.36 -11.52 3.85
N GLY A 183 -18.45 -12.47 4.78
CA GLY A 183 -19.59 -13.41 4.85
C GLY A 183 -19.53 -14.59 3.89
N THR A 184 -18.46 -14.75 3.10
CA THR A 184 -18.20 -15.97 2.35
C THR A 184 -18.12 -17.15 3.33
N ASN A 185 -18.78 -18.28 3.02
CA ASN A 185 -18.81 -19.43 3.91
C ASN A 185 -17.41 -20.05 4.12
N TYR A 186 -17.25 -20.77 5.24
CA TYR A 186 -15.98 -21.36 5.68
C TYR A 186 -15.30 -22.18 4.58
N ARG A 187 -16.00 -23.11 3.95
CA ARG A 187 -15.41 -24.01 2.92
C ARG A 187 -14.83 -23.25 1.74
N LYS A 188 -15.53 -22.21 1.26
CA LYS A 188 -15.04 -21.37 0.16
C LYS A 188 -13.87 -20.51 0.61
N SER A 189 -13.93 -19.94 1.83
CA SER A 189 -12.85 -19.15 2.40
C SER A 189 -11.58 -19.96 2.62
N ALA A 190 -11.71 -21.21 3.12
CA ALA A 190 -10.60 -22.13 3.27
C ALA A 190 -9.98 -22.49 1.91
N GLY A 191 -10.80 -22.79 0.89
CA GLY A 191 -10.32 -23.10 -0.47
C GLY A 191 -9.57 -21.90 -1.10
N ALA A 192 -10.07 -20.67 -0.93
CA ALA A 192 -9.40 -19.45 -1.41
C ALA A 192 -8.07 -19.20 -0.69
N MET A 193 -8.02 -19.40 0.62
CA MET A 193 -6.80 -19.28 1.41
C MET A 193 -5.75 -20.31 0.93
N GLN A 194 -6.11 -21.59 0.78
CA GLN A 194 -5.19 -22.64 0.32
C GLN A 194 -4.68 -22.35 -1.10
N ARG A 195 -5.53 -21.83 -1.98
CA ARG A 195 -5.14 -21.42 -3.32
C ARG A 195 -4.17 -20.23 -3.28
N THR A 196 -4.42 -19.24 -2.42
CA THR A 196 -3.49 -18.13 -2.20
C THR A 196 -2.11 -18.61 -1.76
N LEU A 197 -2.03 -19.59 -0.84
CA LEU A 197 -0.76 -20.17 -0.41
C LEU A 197 -0.04 -20.93 -1.54
N SER A 198 -0.78 -21.72 -2.33
CA SER A 198 -0.22 -22.40 -3.51
C SER A 198 0.28 -21.42 -4.56
N TRP A 199 -0.46 -20.34 -4.80
CA TRP A 199 -0.05 -19.27 -5.73
C TRP A 199 1.15 -18.50 -5.22
N LEU A 200 1.27 -18.27 -3.91
CA LEU A 200 2.44 -17.64 -3.31
C LEU A 200 3.74 -18.38 -3.64
N GLU A 201 3.75 -19.72 -3.52
CA GLU A 201 4.93 -20.52 -3.89
C GLU A 201 5.30 -20.35 -5.37
N ARG A 202 4.30 -20.25 -6.25
CA ARG A 202 4.52 -20.01 -7.69
C ARG A 202 5.02 -18.59 -7.95
N CYS A 203 4.48 -17.56 -7.27
CA CYS A 203 4.96 -16.19 -7.35
C CYS A 203 6.43 -16.09 -6.93
N VAL A 204 6.80 -16.71 -5.80
CA VAL A 204 8.20 -16.72 -5.32
C VAL A 204 9.15 -17.36 -6.32
N LYS A 205 8.72 -18.45 -7.01
CA LYS A 205 9.54 -19.10 -8.04
C LYS A 205 9.63 -18.28 -9.33
N ALA A 206 8.59 -17.52 -9.65
CA ALA A 206 8.52 -16.70 -10.87
C ALA A 206 9.25 -15.36 -10.72
N HIS A 207 9.37 -14.84 -9.49
CA HIS A 207 10.03 -13.56 -9.23
C HIS A 207 11.54 -13.67 -9.42
N THR A 208 12.07 -12.86 -10.34
CA THR A 208 13.49 -12.90 -10.77
C THR A 208 14.25 -11.60 -10.51
N ARG A 209 13.57 -10.48 -10.32
CA ARG A 209 14.19 -9.17 -10.10
C ARG A 209 14.68 -9.01 -8.67
N GLU A 210 15.99 -8.76 -8.54
CA GLU A 210 16.64 -8.51 -7.24
C GLU A 210 16.40 -7.09 -6.69
N ASP A 211 15.96 -6.17 -7.54
CA ASP A 211 15.65 -4.77 -7.21
C ASP A 211 14.16 -4.53 -6.90
N GLN A 212 13.40 -5.60 -6.64
CA GLN A 212 12.00 -5.56 -6.20
C GLN A 212 11.77 -6.43 -4.97
N MET A 213 10.93 -5.97 -4.05
CA MET A 213 10.48 -6.72 -2.88
C MET A 213 9.14 -7.40 -3.16
N LEU A 214 9.09 -8.73 -3.07
CA LEU A 214 7.83 -9.47 -3.12
C LEU A 214 7.24 -9.60 -1.72
N PHE A 215 6.06 -9.02 -1.48
CA PHE A 215 5.29 -9.17 -0.24
C PHE A 215 4.24 -10.29 -0.41
N PRO A 216 4.27 -11.33 0.41
CA PRO A 216 3.21 -12.32 0.49
C PRO A 216 1.98 -11.74 1.18
N ILE A 217 0.78 -12.29 0.86
CA ILE A 217 -0.51 -11.82 1.37
C ILE A 217 -1.16 -12.90 2.25
N VAL A 218 -1.53 -12.52 3.47
CA VAL A 218 -2.32 -13.33 4.40
C VAL A 218 -3.81 -13.18 4.06
N GLN A 219 -4.48 -14.30 3.75
CA GLN A 219 -5.92 -14.39 3.55
C GLN A 219 -6.58 -15.21 4.68
N GLY A 220 -7.87 -15.54 4.62
CA GLY A 220 -8.59 -16.35 5.62
C GLY A 220 -9.96 -15.78 5.98
N ASN A 221 -10.43 -14.74 5.24
CA ASN A 221 -11.72 -14.09 5.50
C ASN A 221 -11.86 -13.67 6.97
N LEU A 222 -12.99 -13.91 7.61
CA LEU A 222 -13.30 -13.56 9.01
C LEU A 222 -13.26 -14.78 9.95
N TYR A 223 -12.48 -15.83 9.59
CA TYR A 223 -12.33 -17.05 10.36
C TYR A 223 -10.97 -17.06 11.07
N GLU A 224 -10.98 -17.07 12.40
CA GLU A 224 -9.78 -16.96 13.22
C GLU A 224 -8.76 -18.07 12.93
N ASP A 225 -9.22 -19.32 12.83
CA ASP A 225 -8.40 -20.49 12.53
C ASP A 225 -7.73 -20.40 11.15
N LEU A 226 -8.48 -19.99 10.11
CA LEU A 226 -7.94 -19.77 8.77
C LEU A 226 -6.91 -18.63 8.76
N ARG A 227 -7.16 -17.53 9.47
CA ARG A 227 -6.21 -16.42 9.60
C ARG A 227 -4.91 -16.86 10.27
N ILE A 228 -5.00 -17.64 11.36
CA ILE A 228 -3.83 -18.17 12.06
C ILE A 228 -3.06 -19.15 11.16
N GLU A 229 -3.74 -20.06 10.48
CA GLU A 229 -3.11 -20.97 9.53
C GLU A 229 -2.41 -20.21 8.41
N SER A 230 -3.10 -19.26 7.79
CA SER A 230 -2.57 -18.42 6.71
C SER A 230 -1.33 -17.65 7.13
N VAL A 231 -1.37 -16.91 8.25
CA VAL A 231 -0.21 -16.11 8.69
C VAL A 231 1.00 -16.98 8.99
N LYS A 232 0.80 -18.15 9.61
CA LYS A 232 1.90 -19.09 9.90
C LYS A 232 2.52 -19.68 8.63
N ALA A 233 1.69 -20.03 7.64
CA ALA A 233 2.15 -20.55 6.36
C ALA A 233 2.83 -19.46 5.50
N THR A 234 2.39 -18.21 5.62
CA THR A 234 2.90 -17.08 4.85
C THR A 234 4.20 -16.50 5.42
N ALA A 235 4.36 -16.49 6.76
CA ALA A 235 5.49 -15.87 7.45
C ALA A 235 6.90 -16.32 6.95
N PRO A 236 7.16 -17.60 6.60
CA PRO A 236 8.45 -18.00 6.05
C PRO A 236 8.83 -17.33 4.73
N PHE A 237 7.86 -16.86 3.96
CA PHE A 237 8.06 -16.15 2.69
C PHE A 237 8.19 -14.64 2.86
N ALA A 238 7.90 -14.09 4.04
CA ALA A 238 7.95 -12.67 4.35
C ALA A 238 9.39 -12.18 4.55
N LYS A 239 10.21 -12.22 3.50
CA LYS A 239 11.64 -11.84 3.58
C LYS A 239 11.86 -10.34 3.68
N CYS A 240 10.97 -9.55 3.09
CA CYS A 240 11.09 -8.08 3.04
C CYS A 240 9.88 -7.35 3.60
N GLY A 241 8.79 -8.06 3.88
CA GLY A 241 7.53 -7.54 4.39
C GLY A 241 6.40 -8.55 4.20
N MET A 242 5.25 -8.28 4.78
CA MET A 242 4.05 -9.12 4.69
C MET A 242 2.81 -8.24 4.65
N ALA A 243 1.82 -8.63 3.84
CA ALA A 243 0.55 -7.94 3.76
C ALA A 243 -0.61 -8.76 4.35
N ILE A 244 -1.60 -8.05 4.87
CA ILE A 244 -2.87 -8.58 5.35
C ILE A 244 -3.96 -8.17 4.37
N GLY A 245 -4.46 -9.13 3.60
CA GLY A 245 -5.55 -8.95 2.66
C GLY A 245 -6.89 -9.47 3.19
N GLY A 246 -7.98 -9.24 2.43
CA GLY A 246 -9.31 -9.78 2.71
C GLY A 246 -9.95 -9.24 3.99
N LEU A 247 -9.56 -8.04 4.42
CA LEU A 247 -10.21 -7.24 5.45
C LEU A 247 -10.66 -5.90 4.87
N SER A 248 -11.60 -5.21 5.53
CA SER A 248 -12.26 -3.99 5.00
C SER A 248 -13.01 -4.23 3.67
N VAL A 249 -13.58 -5.40 3.52
CA VAL A 249 -14.34 -5.85 2.33
C VAL A 249 -15.84 -6.00 2.61
N GLY A 250 -16.37 -5.29 3.64
CA GLY A 250 -17.79 -5.22 3.99
C GLY A 250 -18.13 -5.60 5.43
N GLU A 251 -17.15 -6.03 6.23
CA GLU A 251 -17.34 -6.31 7.67
C GLU A 251 -17.32 -5.02 8.51
N PRO A 252 -17.92 -5.06 9.73
CA PRO A 252 -17.74 -4.00 10.72
C PRO A 252 -16.27 -3.85 11.14
N LYS A 253 -15.87 -2.63 11.49
CA LYS A 253 -14.47 -2.32 11.88
C LYS A 253 -14.00 -3.16 13.07
N GLU A 254 -14.85 -3.40 14.03
CA GLU A 254 -14.56 -4.19 15.22
C GLU A 254 -14.20 -5.64 14.88
N VAL A 255 -14.83 -6.20 13.84
CA VAL A 255 -14.51 -7.55 13.35
C VAL A 255 -13.14 -7.55 12.67
N MET A 256 -12.83 -6.54 11.86
CA MET A 256 -11.50 -6.36 11.29
C MET A 256 -10.43 -6.26 12.40
N TYR A 257 -10.66 -5.42 13.41
CA TYR A 257 -9.72 -5.27 14.54
C TYR A 257 -9.50 -6.58 15.28
N LYS A 258 -10.58 -7.35 15.52
CA LYS A 258 -10.47 -8.67 16.13
C LYS A 258 -9.60 -9.61 15.32
N MET A 259 -9.74 -9.64 13.99
CA MET A 259 -8.91 -10.48 13.14
C MET A 259 -7.43 -10.05 13.18
N LEU A 260 -7.13 -8.75 13.25
CA LEU A 260 -5.77 -8.27 13.44
C LEU A 260 -5.19 -8.69 14.80
N ASP A 261 -5.96 -8.59 15.88
CA ASP A 261 -5.54 -9.02 17.22
C ASP A 261 -5.22 -10.52 17.26
N VAL A 262 -6.00 -11.36 16.57
CA VAL A 262 -5.81 -12.81 16.47
C VAL A 262 -4.48 -13.18 15.79
N ILE A 263 -4.09 -12.48 14.73
CA ILE A 263 -2.89 -12.81 13.95
C ILE A 263 -1.64 -12.05 14.38
N ARG A 264 -1.77 -10.96 15.15
CA ARG A 264 -0.64 -10.15 15.63
C ARG A 264 0.51 -10.97 16.28
N PRO A 265 0.26 -12.01 17.11
CA PRO A 265 1.33 -12.80 17.72
C PRO A 265 2.21 -13.54 16.72
N TYR A 266 1.79 -13.69 15.47
CA TYR A 266 2.48 -14.43 14.42
C TYR A 266 3.17 -13.52 13.39
N TYR A 267 3.13 -12.20 13.57
CA TYR A 267 3.80 -11.27 12.66
C TYR A 267 5.31 -11.42 12.73
N PRO A 268 6.01 -11.38 11.57
CA PRO A 268 7.47 -11.31 11.59
C PRO A 268 7.93 -10.01 12.24
N GLN A 269 8.79 -10.11 13.26
CA GLN A 269 9.19 -8.97 14.08
C GLN A 269 10.04 -7.93 13.34
N ASN A 270 10.86 -8.40 12.40
CA ASN A 270 11.84 -7.58 11.67
C ASN A 270 11.40 -7.28 10.22
N GLN A 271 10.09 -7.27 9.98
CA GLN A 271 9.53 -6.98 8.66
C GLN A 271 8.33 -6.04 8.79
N PRO A 272 8.08 -5.12 7.82
CA PRO A 272 6.91 -4.27 7.85
C PRO A 272 5.63 -5.07 7.56
N ILE A 273 4.54 -4.70 8.22
CA ILE A 273 3.21 -5.28 8.04
C ILE A 273 2.30 -4.27 7.33
N TYR A 274 1.78 -4.65 6.19
CA TYR A 274 0.92 -3.84 5.36
C TYR A 274 -0.54 -4.31 5.45
N LEU A 275 -1.45 -3.44 5.89
CA LEU A 275 -2.90 -3.69 5.88
C LEU A 275 -3.52 -3.09 4.62
N MET A 276 -3.91 -3.95 3.68
CA MET A 276 -4.35 -3.56 2.34
C MET A 276 -5.73 -2.89 2.34
N GLY A 277 -5.85 -1.78 1.61
CA GLY A 277 -7.13 -1.10 1.35
C GLY A 277 -7.73 -0.35 2.53
N VAL A 278 -7.00 -0.16 3.61
CA VAL A 278 -7.43 0.49 4.85
C VAL A 278 -6.72 1.84 5.03
N GLY A 279 -7.49 2.92 5.21
CA GLY A 279 -6.89 4.26 5.29
C GLY A 279 -7.83 5.34 5.79
N SER A 280 -8.88 5.02 6.55
CA SER A 280 -9.58 6.04 7.34
C SER A 280 -8.75 6.38 8.58
N PRO A 281 -8.80 7.65 9.09
CA PRO A 281 -7.98 8.08 10.21
C PRO A 281 -8.04 7.17 11.43
N ASP A 282 -9.25 6.76 11.80
CA ASP A 282 -9.47 5.85 12.93
C ASP A 282 -8.91 4.45 12.68
N CYS A 283 -9.07 3.90 11.47
CA CYS A 283 -8.51 2.61 11.13
C CYS A 283 -6.98 2.62 11.07
N ILE A 284 -6.35 3.74 10.71
CA ILE A 284 -4.89 3.90 10.77
C ILE A 284 -4.43 3.84 12.23
N VAL A 285 -5.04 4.63 13.12
CA VAL A 285 -4.68 4.65 14.55
C VAL A 285 -4.84 3.27 15.18
N GLU A 286 -5.99 2.63 14.95
CA GLU A 286 -6.29 1.28 15.48
C GLU A 286 -5.42 0.18 14.85
N GLY A 287 -5.05 0.32 13.58
CA GLY A 287 -4.13 -0.59 12.90
C GLY A 287 -2.72 -0.51 13.46
N VAL A 288 -2.18 0.71 13.65
CA VAL A 288 -0.85 0.90 14.26
C VAL A 288 -0.80 0.34 15.68
N LEU A 289 -1.87 0.54 16.46
CA LEU A 289 -1.99 -0.07 17.80
C LEU A 289 -1.87 -1.60 17.75
N ARG A 290 -2.25 -2.22 16.63
CA ARG A 290 -2.19 -3.67 16.37
C ARG A 290 -0.96 -4.13 15.59
N GLY A 291 0.04 -3.25 15.44
CA GLY A 291 1.32 -3.60 14.82
C GLY A 291 1.36 -3.48 13.30
N ILE A 292 0.44 -2.74 12.70
CA ILE A 292 0.45 -2.43 11.26
C ILE A 292 1.38 -1.24 10.99
N ASP A 293 2.17 -1.35 9.95
CA ASP A 293 3.20 -0.37 9.56
C ASP A 293 2.81 0.42 8.30
N MET A 294 2.02 -0.16 7.37
CA MET A 294 1.73 0.44 6.07
C MET A 294 0.23 0.37 5.76
N PHE A 295 -0.29 1.43 5.16
CA PHE A 295 -1.71 1.61 4.84
C PHE A 295 -1.88 2.25 3.48
N ASP A 296 -2.95 1.87 2.75
CA ASP A 296 -3.42 2.55 1.56
C ASP A 296 -4.93 2.66 1.55
N CYS A 297 -5.47 3.66 0.90
CA CYS A 297 -6.88 3.67 0.54
C CYS A 297 -7.17 4.77 -0.49
N VAL A 298 -8.09 4.49 -1.41
CA VAL A 298 -8.61 5.50 -2.36
C VAL A 298 -9.51 6.54 -1.68
N LEU A 299 -9.81 6.37 -0.41
CA LEU A 299 -10.82 7.14 0.33
C LEU A 299 -10.49 8.64 0.33
N ALA A 300 -9.22 9.03 0.54
CA ALA A 300 -8.80 10.42 0.58
C ALA A 300 -9.24 11.21 -0.67
N THR A 301 -8.91 10.71 -1.86
CA THR A 301 -9.27 11.36 -3.12
C THR A 301 -10.72 11.12 -3.52
N ARG A 302 -11.31 9.97 -3.15
CA ARG A 302 -12.72 9.67 -3.42
C ARG A 302 -13.64 10.62 -2.66
N MET A 303 -13.42 10.80 -1.35
CA MET A 303 -14.17 11.73 -0.53
C MET A 303 -14.02 13.17 -1.02
N ALA A 304 -12.79 13.58 -1.33
CA ALA A 304 -12.51 14.92 -1.86
C ALA A 304 -13.33 15.25 -3.10
N ARG A 305 -13.37 14.35 -4.08
CA ARG A 305 -14.18 14.55 -5.31
C ARG A 305 -15.68 14.60 -5.03
N ASN A 306 -16.13 13.96 -3.96
CA ASN A 306 -17.52 14.03 -3.50
C ASN A 306 -17.78 15.23 -2.56
N GLY A 307 -16.77 16.06 -2.30
CA GLY A 307 -16.89 17.28 -1.51
C GLY A 307 -16.79 17.07 0.00
N ALA A 308 -16.16 15.98 0.44
CA ALA A 308 -15.91 15.71 1.86
C ALA A 308 -14.42 15.79 2.20
N ALA A 309 -14.13 16.32 3.38
CA ALA A 309 -12.78 16.48 3.92
C ALA A 309 -12.63 15.79 5.27
N PHE A 310 -11.44 15.24 5.52
CA PHE A 310 -11.01 14.81 6.85
C PHE A 310 -10.70 16.03 7.72
N THR A 311 -10.99 15.93 9.00
CA THR A 311 -10.53 16.89 10.03
C THR A 311 -10.13 16.12 11.29
N ARG A 312 -9.44 16.77 12.22
CA ARG A 312 -9.05 16.18 13.52
C ARG A 312 -10.25 15.75 14.37
N ARG A 313 -11.45 16.23 14.06
CA ARG A 313 -12.70 15.92 14.80
C ARG A 313 -13.62 14.95 14.07
N GLY A 314 -13.27 14.56 12.85
CA GLY A 314 -14.12 13.71 11.99
C GLY A 314 -14.21 14.28 10.57
N ASN A 315 -15.24 13.88 9.83
CA ASN A 315 -15.40 14.30 8.43
C ASN A 315 -16.38 15.48 8.33
N ILE A 316 -16.07 16.41 7.42
CA ILE A 316 -17.01 17.48 7.05
C ILE A 316 -17.40 17.36 5.58
N THR A 317 -18.64 17.73 5.25
CA THR A 317 -19.14 17.85 3.88
C THR A 317 -19.05 19.30 3.45
N VAL A 318 -17.97 19.68 2.77
CA VAL A 318 -17.69 21.08 2.38
C VAL A 318 -18.77 21.66 1.46
N ARG A 319 -19.52 20.83 0.74
CA ARG A 319 -20.67 21.26 -0.07
C ARG A 319 -21.83 21.83 0.75
N ASN A 320 -21.86 21.60 2.06
CA ASN A 320 -22.96 22.04 2.95
C ASN A 320 -23.15 23.56 2.86
N GLY A 321 -24.44 23.99 2.96
CA GLY A 321 -24.82 25.40 2.95
C GLY A 321 -24.22 26.22 4.09
N ALA A 322 -23.94 25.61 5.23
CA ALA A 322 -23.29 26.23 6.37
C ALA A 322 -21.91 26.87 6.03
N TYR A 323 -21.22 26.36 5.01
CA TYR A 323 -19.92 26.87 4.60
C TYR A 323 -19.97 27.93 3.48
N LYS A 324 -21.16 28.46 3.13
CA LYS A 324 -21.32 29.44 2.06
C LYS A 324 -20.55 30.74 2.31
N GLU A 325 -20.50 31.16 3.55
CA GLU A 325 -19.84 32.39 4.01
C GLU A 325 -18.74 32.08 5.05
N ASP A 326 -18.23 30.85 5.07
CA ASP A 326 -17.16 30.45 5.96
C ASP A 326 -15.79 30.70 5.29
N PHE A 327 -15.14 31.80 5.70
CA PHE A 327 -13.85 32.24 5.16
C PHE A 327 -12.67 31.62 5.92
N SER A 328 -12.89 30.67 6.82
CA SER A 328 -11.82 29.91 7.47
C SER A 328 -11.26 28.80 6.54
N PRO A 329 -10.05 28.26 6.81
CA PRO A 329 -9.52 27.12 6.08
C PRO A 329 -10.37 25.87 6.29
N VAL A 330 -10.15 24.83 5.45
CA VAL A 330 -10.82 23.53 5.63
C VAL A 330 -10.57 22.98 7.03
N GLU A 331 -9.34 23.12 7.54
CA GLU A 331 -8.98 22.79 8.91
C GLU A 331 -7.98 23.81 9.47
N GLU A 332 -8.28 24.36 10.65
CA GLU A 332 -7.39 25.29 11.35
C GLU A 332 -6.07 24.60 11.73
N GLY A 333 -4.97 25.30 11.48
CA GLY A 333 -3.62 24.80 11.76
C GLY A 333 -3.13 23.70 10.81
N CYS A 334 -3.87 23.40 9.74
CA CYS A 334 -3.40 22.50 8.69
C CYS A 334 -2.43 23.24 7.75
N ASP A 335 -1.28 22.62 7.50
CA ASP A 335 -0.19 23.16 6.69
C ASP A 335 -0.28 22.86 5.18
N CYS A 336 -1.37 22.18 4.72
CA CYS A 336 -1.51 21.82 3.31
C CYS A 336 -1.71 23.07 2.41
N TYR A 337 -1.40 22.92 1.13
CA TYR A 337 -1.59 23.98 0.14
C TYR A 337 -3.01 24.54 0.12
N CYS A 338 -4.03 23.67 0.24
CA CYS A 338 -5.43 24.09 0.27
C CYS A 338 -5.71 25.01 1.47
N CYS A 339 -5.38 24.59 2.69
CA CYS A 339 -5.71 25.33 3.91
C CYS A 339 -4.92 26.65 4.06
N ARG A 340 -3.71 26.71 3.53
CA ARG A 340 -2.88 27.94 3.57
C ARG A 340 -3.36 29.02 2.60
N ASN A 341 -4.08 28.65 1.55
CA ASN A 341 -4.36 29.58 0.45
C ASN A 341 -5.87 29.78 0.17
N TYR A 342 -6.73 28.87 0.65
CA TYR A 342 -8.15 28.86 0.29
C TYR A 342 -9.06 28.65 1.48
N THR A 343 -10.26 29.22 1.39
CA THR A 343 -11.31 29.15 2.42
C THR A 343 -12.33 28.03 2.08
N ARG A 344 -13.08 27.59 3.09
CA ARG A 344 -14.19 26.65 2.90
C ARG A 344 -15.23 27.21 1.91
N ALA A 345 -15.53 28.51 1.98
CA ALA A 345 -16.46 29.17 1.05
C ALA A 345 -16.01 29.05 -0.40
N TYR A 346 -14.72 29.29 -0.69
CA TYR A 346 -14.19 29.16 -2.05
C TYR A 346 -14.20 27.71 -2.51
N VAL A 347 -13.69 26.78 -1.73
CA VAL A 347 -13.66 25.36 -2.07
C VAL A 347 -15.08 24.82 -2.29
N ARG A 348 -16.04 25.23 -1.43
CA ARG A 348 -17.46 24.91 -1.62
C ARG A 348 -17.99 25.44 -2.94
N HIS A 349 -17.69 26.70 -3.29
CA HIS A 349 -18.11 27.29 -4.56
C HIS A 349 -17.61 26.45 -5.73
N MET A 350 -16.31 26.17 -5.82
CA MET A 350 -15.69 25.37 -6.87
C MET A 350 -16.33 23.97 -7.01
N LEU A 351 -16.60 23.31 -5.88
CA LEU A 351 -17.28 22.00 -5.88
C LEU A 351 -18.72 22.09 -6.40
N ASN A 352 -19.46 23.14 -6.07
CA ASN A 352 -20.87 23.27 -6.42
C ASN A 352 -21.09 23.69 -7.88
N VAL A 353 -20.14 24.43 -8.46
CA VAL A 353 -20.16 24.76 -9.90
C VAL A 353 -19.50 23.68 -10.76
N GLY A 354 -19.00 22.60 -10.15
CA GLY A 354 -18.43 21.45 -10.88
C GLY A 354 -17.00 21.65 -11.37
N GLU A 355 -16.28 22.66 -10.87
CA GLU A 355 -14.88 22.89 -11.23
C GLU A 355 -13.97 21.82 -10.64
N ILE A 356 -13.05 21.28 -11.44
CA ILE A 356 -12.11 20.22 -11.07
C ILE A 356 -11.24 20.65 -9.89
N GLY A 357 -10.87 21.94 -9.84
CA GLY A 357 -10.01 22.50 -8.80
C GLY A 357 -10.52 22.32 -7.37
N GLY A 358 -11.84 22.30 -7.16
CA GLY A 358 -12.43 22.05 -5.83
C GLY A 358 -12.09 20.65 -5.29
N GLY A 359 -12.25 19.63 -6.15
CA GLY A 359 -11.90 18.25 -5.80
C GLY A 359 -10.38 18.05 -5.66
N GLN A 360 -9.58 18.77 -6.46
CA GLN A 360 -8.12 18.75 -6.39
C GLN A 360 -7.62 19.32 -5.05
N LEU A 361 -8.11 20.50 -4.65
CA LEU A 361 -7.74 21.14 -3.39
C LEU A 361 -8.08 20.27 -2.18
N LEU A 362 -9.28 19.67 -2.16
CA LEU A 362 -9.65 18.73 -1.10
C LEU A 362 -8.84 17.44 -1.13
N SER A 363 -8.42 16.96 -2.32
CA SER A 363 -7.54 15.78 -2.41
C SER A 363 -6.18 16.06 -1.79
N ILE A 364 -5.58 17.22 -2.04
CA ILE A 364 -4.35 17.69 -1.39
C ILE A 364 -4.54 17.72 0.13
N HIS A 365 -5.65 18.32 0.60
CA HIS A 365 -5.93 18.40 2.02
C HIS A 365 -6.09 17.00 2.66
N ASN A 366 -6.90 16.13 2.08
CA ASN A 366 -7.17 14.82 2.64
C ASN A 366 -5.92 13.91 2.67
N ILE A 367 -5.08 13.97 1.64
CA ILE A 367 -3.82 13.22 1.63
C ILE A 367 -2.89 13.78 2.70
N ARG A 368 -2.71 15.13 2.78
CA ARG A 368 -1.89 15.75 3.83
C ARG A 368 -2.39 15.43 5.23
N HIS A 369 -3.71 15.37 5.44
CA HIS A 369 -4.28 14.99 6.72
C HIS A 369 -3.83 13.59 7.14
N LEU A 370 -3.83 12.60 6.23
CA LEU A 370 -3.42 11.22 6.52
C LEU A 370 -1.91 11.08 6.67
N THR A 371 -1.12 11.77 5.84
CA THR A 371 0.35 11.77 5.99
C THR A 371 0.76 12.45 7.30
N LYS A 372 0.10 13.56 7.66
CA LYS A 372 0.33 14.25 8.94
C LYS A 372 -0.08 13.40 10.14
N LEU A 373 -1.20 12.68 10.05
CA LEU A 373 -1.62 11.73 11.08
C LEU A 373 -0.54 10.66 11.33
N THR A 374 0.05 10.10 10.27
CA THR A 374 1.13 9.11 10.43
C THR A 374 2.42 9.74 10.95
N GLU A 375 2.73 11.00 10.63
CA GLU A 375 3.82 11.76 11.25
C GLU A 375 3.59 11.93 12.76
N ASP A 376 2.39 12.34 13.18
CA ASP A 376 2.03 12.53 14.58
C ASP A 376 2.05 11.21 15.37
N ILE A 377 1.60 10.11 14.75
CA ILE A 377 1.69 8.75 15.31
C ILE A 377 3.16 8.37 15.53
N ARG A 378 4.05 8.57 14.53
CA ARG A 378 5.49 8.29 14.69
C ARG A 378 6.10 9.10 15.82
N ALA A 379 5.79 10.39 15.92
CA ALA A 379 6.26 11.23 17.02
C ALA A 379 5.79 10.69 18.38
N ALA A 380 4.52 10.33 18.50
CA ALA A 380 3.96 9.76 19.74
C ALA A 380 4.60 8.41 20.11
N ILE A 381 4.91 7.56 19.12
CA ILE A 381 5.65 6.30 19.34
C ILE A 381 7.06 6.58 19.84
N MET A 382 7.81 7.49 19.19
CA MET A 382 9.19 7.85 19.56
C MET A 382 9.29 8.44 20.97
N GLU A 383 8.22 9.08 21.44
CA GLU A 383 8.12 9.69 22.79
C GLU A 383 7.51 8.74 23.84
N ASP A 384 7.28 7.46 23.51
CA ASP A 384 6.64 6.47 24.39
C ASP A 384 5.23 6.86 24.90
N ARG A 385 4.48 7.70 24.18
CA ARG A 385 3.17 8.22 24.56
C ARG A 385 2.03 7.85 23.58
N PHE A 386 2.25 6.82 22.75
CA PHE A 386 1.24 6.45 21.74
C PHE A 386 -0.06 5.93 22.37
N GLY A 387 -0.03 5.32 23.54
CA GLY A 387 -1.25 4.97 24.29
C GLY A 387 -2.12 6.18 24.60
N ASP A 388 -1.50 7.25 25.14
CA ASP A 388 -2.18 8.51 25.44
C ASP A 388 -2.72 9.18 24.15
N PHE A 389 -1.95 9.09 23.05
CA PHE A 389 -2.38 9.58 21.73
C PHE A 389 -3.67 8.87 21.27
N VAL A 390 -3.71 7.54 21.36
CA VAL A 390 -4.88 6.72 20.98
C VAL A 390 -6.10 7.09 21.82
N GLU A 391 -5.95 7.23 23.14
CA GLU A 391 -7.05 7.63 24.01
C GLU A 391 -7.60 9.03 23.66
N ASN A 392 -6.71 10.00 23.47
CA ASN A 392 -7.10 11.35 23.09
C ASN A 392 -7.77 11.38 21.72
N PHE A 393 -7.25 10.60 20.74
CA PHE A 393 -7.85 10.48 19.43
C PHE A 393 -9.27 9.90 19.52
N ARG A 394 -9.47 8.79 20.26
CA ARG A 394 -10.81 8.17 20.45
C ARG A 394 -11.83 9.10 21.10
N LYS A 395 -11.39 9.98 22.04
CA LYS A 395 -12.26 10.97 22.69
C LYS A 395 -12.61 12.12 21.76
N GLY A 396 -11.70 12.52 20.87
CA GLY A 396 -11.83 13.73 20.02
C GLY A 396 -12.34 13.50 18.62
N TYR A 397 -12.25 12.27 18.10
CA TYR A 397 -12.56 11.94 16.71
C TYR A 397 -13.89 11.22 16.58
N ASP A 398 -14.83 11.79 15.82
CA ASP A 398 -16.09 11.14 15.47
C ASP A 398 -16.17 10.93 13.94
N TRP A 399 -16.05 9.70 13.51
CA TRP A 399 -16.23 9.32 12.10
C TRP A 399 -17.63 9.65 11.56
N LYS A 400 -18.63 9.74 12.44
CA LYS A 400 -20.05 9.94 12.09
C LYS A 400 -20.46 11.41 12.01
N VAL A 401 -19.59 12.36 12.40
CA VAL A 401 -19.91 13.79 12.29
C VAL A 401 -20.17 14.12 10.82
N LYS A 402 -21.44 14.28 10.51
CA LYS A 402 -21.90 14.88 9.25
C LYS A 402 -22.05 16.38 9.53
N GLY A 403 -21.09 17.17 9.08
CA GLY A 403 -21.22 18.62 9.02
C GLY A 403 -22.36 19.04 8.10
#